data_2ccc191fc54500691119a91cc1667827
#
_entry.id   2ccc191fc54500691119a91cc1667827
#
_cell.length_a   1.000
_cell.length_b   1.000
_cell.length_c   1.000
_cell.angle_alpha   90.00
_cell.angle_beta   90.00
_cell.angle_gamma   90.00
#
_symmetry.space_group_name_H-M   'P 1'
#
loop_
_entity.id
_entity.type
_entity.pdbx_description
1 polymer ?
#
loop_
_entity_poly.entity_id
_entity_poly.type
_entity_poly.pdbx_seq_one_letter_code
_entity_poly.pdbx_strand_id
1 'polypeptide(L)'
;MRGLLGMFLLLTLAACGGGGQSEANYVGGDVALECAPFARALSGVALRGPADGWWDEAAGRYQRGFQPEAGSVLVFRRSARLPYGHVAVVSDVTEPRRILVTQANWVQHRVTADQAVIDISPGNDWSLVRVFWPPSGGMGSGEYPAYGFIRAGRAASREQIAQATPRAVQIALKQ
;
A
#
# COMPACT_ATOMS: atom_id res chain seq x y z
N MET A 1 59.03 -41.82 11.62
CA MET A 1 57.93 -41.06 12.29
C MET A 1 57.29 -40.16 11.27
N ARG A 2 56.08 -40.52 10.80
CA ARG A 2 55.35 -39.83 9.73
C ARG A 2 54.12 -39.16 10.36
N GLY A 3 54.14 -37.82 10.48
CA GLY A 3 53.01 -37.05 10.96
C GLY A 3 51.99 -36.81 9.82
N LEU A 4 50.77 -37.32 9.98
CA LEU A 4 49.62 -36.96 9.15
C LEU A 4 49.04 -35.61 9.62
N LEU A 5 49.11 -34.59 8.75
CA LEU A 5 48.37 -33.35 8.93
C LEU A 5 46.94 -33.56 8.39
N GLY A 6 45.98 -33.65 9.28
CA GLY A 6 44.55 -33.68 8.92
C GLY A 6 44.05 -32.27 8.58
N MET A 7 43.69 -32.06 7.32
CA MET A 7 43.07 -30.82 6.82
C MET A 7 41.57 -30.86 7.11
N PHE A 8 41.13 -30.10 8.14
CA PHE A 8 39.68 -29.90 8.42
C PHE A 8 39.09 -28.92 7.41
N LEU A 9 38.28 -29.43 6.51
CA LEU A 9 37.48 -28.63 5.59
C LEU A 9 36.23 -28.12 6.31
N LEU A 10 36.24 -26.83 6.69
CA LEU A 10 35.04 -26.16 7.22
C LEU A 10 34.08 -25.90 6.06
N LEU A 11 33.01 -26.70 5.98
CA LEU A 11 31.84 -26.37 5.14
C LEU A 11 31.05 -25.26 5.82
N THR A 12 31.13 -24.04 5.32
CA THR A 12 30.20 -22.97 5.64
C THR A 12 28.89 -23.21 4.89
N LEU A 13 27.84 -23.69 5.57
CA LEU A 13 26.48 -23.65 5.06
C LEU A 13 26.04 -22.18 5.01
N ALA A 14 26.02 -21.61 3.81
CA ALA A 14 25.29 -20.37 3.55
C ALA A 14 23.79 -20.70 3.61
N ALA A 15 23.17 -20.44 4.76
CA ALA A 15 21.72 -20.44 4.88
C ALA A 15 21.19 -19.23 4.08
N CYS A 16 20.76 -19.47 2.83
CA CYS A 16 19.89 -18.54 2.11
C CYS A 16 18.57 -18.49 2.85
N GLY A 17 18.47 -17.62 3.85
CA GLY A 17 17.20 -17.24 4.46
C GLY A 17 16.39 -16.48 3.42
N GLY A 18 15.60 -17.17 2.59
CA GLY A 18 14.53 -16.61 1.82
C GLY A 18 13.45 -16.12 2.78
N GLY A 19 13.62 -14.91 3.32
CA GLY A 19 12.57 -14.20 4.02
C GLY A 19 11.49 -13.87 2.99
N GLY A 20 10.43 -14.69 2.92
CA GLY A 20 9.23 -14.35 2.19
C GLY A 20 8.74 -13.02 2.74
N GLN A 21 8.89 -11.94 1.98
CA GLN A 21 8.34 -10.64 2.36
C GLN A 21 6.82 -10.79 2.42
N SER A 22 6.26 -10.59 3.58
CA SER A 22 4.81 -10.52 3.75
C SER A 22 4.26 -9.43 2.83
N GLU A 23 3.35 -9.79 1.91
CA GLU A 23 2.77 -8.85 0.94
C GLU A 23 1.67 -7.98 1.55
N ALA A 24 1.42 -8.09 2.84
CA ALA A 24 0.62 -7.19 3.66
C ALA A 24 0.82 -7.49 5.15
N ASN A 25 0.79 -6.46 5.97
CA ASN A 25 0.84 -6.58 7.44
C ASN A 25 -0.40 -5.92 8.04
N TYR A 26 -1.07 -6.59 8.98
CA TYR A 26 -2.11 -5.94 9.77
C TYR A 26 -1.50 -5.00 10.80
N VAL A 27 -2.07 -3.80 10.92
CA VAL A 27 -1.68 -2.80 11.91
C VAL A 27 -2.74 -2.71 12.99
N GLY A 28 -2.37 -3.08 14.20
CA GLY A 28 -3.30 -3.12 15.33
C GLY A 28 -4.35 -4.22 15.24
N GLY A 29 -5.40 -4.05 16.04
CA GLY A 29 -6.54 -4.97 16.10
C GLY A 29 -7.65 -4.65 15.11
N ASP A 30 -8.87 -5.08 15.44
CA ASP A 30 -10.10 -4.73 14.75
C ASP A 30 -10.44 -3.26 15.04
N VAL A 31 -10.63 -2.45 13.98
CA VAL A 31 -10.98 -1.03 14.11
C VAL A 31 -12.03 -0.65 13.05
N ALA A 32 -13.17 -0.11 13.49
CA ALA A 32 -14.19 0.42 12.61
C ALA A 32 -13.71 1.76 11.99
N LEU A 33 -12.89 1.68 10.98
CA LEU A 33 -12.24 2.82 10.36
C LEU A 33 -12.38 2.78 8.84
N GLU A 34 -12.91 3.84 8.26
CA GLU A 34 -13.07 3.98 6.82
C GLU A 34 -11.79 4.43 6.12
N CYS A 35 -11.66 4.11 4.83
CA CYS A 35 -10.48 4.43 4.02
C CYS A 35 -10.20 5.93 3.91
N ALA A 36 -11.24 6.76 3.72
CA ALA A 36 -11.07 8.19 3.49
C ALA A 36 -10.55 8.96 4.71
N PRO A 37 -11.12 8.83 5.94
CA PRO A 37 -10.54 9.41 7.15
C PRO A 37 -9.09 8.98 7.39
N PHE A 38 -8.80 7.70 7.19
CA PHE A 38 -7.46 7.16 7.37
C PHE A 38 -6.46 7.72 6.35
N ALA A 39 -6.80 7.68 5.05
CA ALA A 39 -5.94 8.20 4.00
C ALA A 39 -5.64 9.69 4.20
N ARG A 40 -6.65 10.49 4.62
CA ARG A 40 -6.48 11.90 4.97
C ARG A 40 -5.47 12.10 6.11
N ALA A 41 -5.61 11.32 7.18
CA ALA A 41 -4.73 11.43 8.33
C ALA A 41 -3.29 11.02 8.02
N LEU A 42 -3.10 10.02 7.14
CA LEU A 42 -1.79 9.47 6.80
C LEU A 42 -1.07 10.30 5.72
N SER A 43 -1.78 10.72 4.67
CA SER A 43 -1.18 11.40 3.51
C SER A 43 -1.13 12.93 3.64
N GLY A 44 -1.98 13.52 4.50
CA GLY A 44 -2.18 14.96 4.55
C GLY A 44 -3.07 15.54 3.43
N VAL A 45 -3.61 14.68 2.52
CA VAL A 45 -4.59 15.09 1.51
C VAL A 45 -5.93 15.37 2.20
N ALA A 46 -6.23 16.65 2.46
CA ALA A 46 -7.37 17.09 3.25
C ALA A 46 -8.70 17.14 2.47
N LEU A 47 -9.01 16.06 1.73
CA LEU A 47 -10.28 15.88 1.02
C LEU A 47 -11.30 15.15 1.91
N ARG A 48 -12.59 15.35 1.64
CA ARG A 48 -13.69 14.78 2.42
C ARG A 48 -14.68 14.07 1.52
N GLY A 49 -15.70 13.46 2.10
CA GLY A 49 -16.72 12.73 1.36
C GLY A 49 -16.29 11.37 0.82
N PRO A 50 -17.10 10.75 -0.04
CA PRO A 50 -16.82 9.46 -0.64
C PRO A 50 -15.52 9.45 -1.44
N ALA A 51 -14.81 8.33 -1.41
CA ALA A 51 -13.48 8.21 -2.03
C ALA A 51 -13.50 8.41 -3.54
N ASP A 52 -14.57 8.04 -4.22
CA ASP A 52 -14.73 8.22 -5.67
C ASP A 52 -14.78 9.70 -6.12
N GLY A 53 -15.16 10.62 -5.23
CA GLY A 53 -15.13 12.06 -5.48
C GLY A 53 -13.76 12.70 -5.33
N TRP A 54 -12.81 12.05 -4.67
CA TRP A 54 -11.51 12.64 -4.34
C TRP A 54 -10.70 13.07 -5.56
N TRP A 55 -10.80 12.33 -6.66
CA TRP A 55 -10.09 12.68 -7.88
C TRP A 55 -10.52 14.06 -8.42
N ASP A 56 -11.80 14.32 -8.47
CA ASP A 56 -12.33 15.57 -8.99
C ASP A 56 -12.12 16.73 -8.00
N GLU A 57 -12.34 16.49 -6.71
CA GLU A 57 -12.10 17.48 -5.66
C GLU A 57 -10.62 17.90 -5.52
N ALA A 58 -9.69 17.05 -5.92
CA ALA A 58 -8.26 17.35 -5.95
C ALA A 58 -7.88 18.36 -7.02
N ALA A 59 -8.73 18.59 -8.04
CA ALA A 59 -8.45 19.51 -9.12
C ALA A 59 -8.20 20.94 -8.59
N GLY A 60 -7.06 21.53 -8.99
CA GLY A 60 -6.68 22.88 -8.54
C GLY A 60 -6.23 23.00 -7.07
N ARG A 61 -6.31 21.90 -6.29
CA ARG A 61 -5.90 21.89 -4.86
C ARG A 61 -4.67 21.02 -4.62
N TYR A 62 -4.56 19.91 -5.36
CA TYR A 62 -3.49 18.93 -5.25
C TYR A 62 -3.00 18.53 -6.64
N GLN A 63 -1.76 18.08 -6.73
CA GLN A 63 -1.25 17.48 -7.96
C GLN A 63 -1.92 16.12 -8.18
N ARG A 64 -2.38 15.89 -9.40
CA ARG A 64 -2.91 14.61 -9.88
C ARG A 64 -2.02 14.06 -10.97
N GLY A 65 -1.84 12.74 -11.03
CA GLY A 65 -1.02 12.11 -12.07
C GLY A 65 -1.18 10.60 -12.11
N PHE A 66 -0.48 9.99 -13.05
CA PHE A 66 -0.55 8.55 -13.31
C PHE A 66 0.71 7.81 -12.85
N GLN A 67 1.66 8.51 -12.27
CA GLN A 67 2.88 7.91 -11.71
C GLN A 67 2.78 7.81 -10.20
N PRO A 68 2.99 6.62 -9.62
CA PRO A 68 3.00 6.45 -8.18
C PRO A 68 4.22 7.12 -7.54
N GLU A 69 4.03 7.60 -6.31
CA GLU A 69 5.07 8.15 -5.46
C GLU A 69 4.72 7.83 -4.01
N ALA A 70 5.69 7.44 -3.18
CA ALA A 70 5.42 7.17 -1.78
C ALA A 70 4.88 8.43 -1.08
N GLY A 71 3.80 8.26 -0.31
CA GLY A 71 3.00 9.34 0.27
C GLY A 71 1.83 9.82 -0.61
N SER A 72 1.79 9.46 -1.90
CA SER A 72 0.63 9.77 -2.75
C SER A 72 -0.56 8.86 -2.41
N VAL A 73 -1.76 9.29 -2.80
CA VAL A 73 -3.00 8.56 -2.59
C VAL A 73 -3.47 7.97 -3.91
N LEU A 74 -3.47 6.65 -4.02
CA LEU A 74 -4.13 5.92 -5.11
C LEU A 74 -5.65 6.04 -4.94
N VAL A 75 -6.35 6.49 -5.99
CA VAL A 75 -7.80 6.68 -5.98
C VAL A 75 -8.46 5.68 -6.90
N PHE A 76 -9.22 4.76 -6.32
CA PHE A 76 -10.01 3.78 -7.04
C PHE A 76 -11.34 4.39 -7.48
N ARG A 77 -11.79 4.04 -8.67
CA ARG A 77 -13.09 4.45 -9.19
C ARG A 77 -14.22 3.67 -8.51
N ARG A 78 -15.40 4.26 -8.54
CA ARG A 78 -16.63 3.54 -8.21
C ARG A 78 -16.80 2.33 -9.14
N SER A 79 -17.19 1.21 -8.56
CA SER A 79 -17.51 -0.02 -9.27
C SER A 79 -18.50 -0.86 -8.48
N ALA A 80 -19.00 -1.95 -9.06
CA ALA A 80 -19.88 -2.87 -8.32
C ALA A 80 -19.24 -3.45 -7.05
N ARG A 81 -17.89 -3.57 -7.02
CA ARG A 81 -17.12 -4.03 -5.86
C ARG A 81 -16.80 -2.90 -4.86
N LEU A 82 -16.75 -1.68 -5.33
CA LEU A 82 -16.41 -0.48 -4.56
C LEU A 82 -17.45 0.61 -4.82
N PRO A 83 -18.66 0.52 -4.24
CA PRO A 83 -19.78 1.41 -4.58
C PRO A 83 -19.53 2.89 -4.23
N TYR A 84 -18.55 3.18 -3.39
CA TYR A 84 -18.12 4.54 -3.03
C TYR A 84 -16.67 4.84 -3.41
N GLY A 85 -16.10 4.00 -4.32
CA GLY A 85 -14.68 4.05 -4.59
C GLY A 85 -13.84 3.56 -3.40
N HIS A 86 -12.54 3.81 -3.47
CA HIS A 86 -11.61 3.55 -2.38
C HIS A 86 -10.38 4.43 -2.50
N VAL A 87 -9.66 4.65 -1.40
CA VAL A 87 -8.38 5.36 -1.37
C VAL A 87 -7.36 4.63 -0.52
N ALA A 88 -6.13 4.57 -1.02
CA ALA A 88 -5.00 3.93 -0.35
C ALA A 88 -3.76 4.82 -0.44
N VAL A 89 -2.97 4.90 0.62
CA VAL A 89 -1.72 5.68 0.63
C VAL A 89 -0.57 4.80 0.14
N VAL A 90 0.12 5.22 -0.89
CA VAL A 90 1.31 4.52 -1.40
C VAL A 90 2.41 4.58 -0.34
N SER A 91 2.85 3.41 0.15
CA SER A 91 3.96 3.33 1.10
C SER A 91 5.30 3.14 0.42
N ASP A 92 5.33 2.48 -0.75
CA ASP A 92 6.56 2.26 -1.52
C ASP A 92 6.26 2.02 -2.99
N VAL A 93 7.24 2.28 -3.86
CA VAL A 93 7.23 1.92 -5.29
C VAL A 93 8.35 0.91 -5.51
N THR A 94 7.99 -0.37 -5.53
CA THR A 94 8.97 -1.46 -5.57
C THR A 94 9.41 -1.84 -6.98
N GLU A 95 8.51 -1.67 -7.95
CA GLU A 95 8.75 -2.00 -9.36
C GLU A 95 7.90 -1.08 -10.26
N PRO A 96 8.19 -0.97 -11.57
CA PRO A 96 7.42 -0.09 -12.48
C PRO A 96 5.91 -0.36 -12.50
N ARG A 97 5.49 -1.60 -12.18
CA ARG A 97 4.09 -2.04 -12.14
C ARG A 97 3.68 -2.59 -10.77
N ARG A 98 4.45 -2.29 -9.71
CA ARG A 98 4.17 -2.78 -8.36
C ARG A 98 4.44 -1.71 -7.32
N ILE A 99 3.44 -1.44 -6.51
CA ILE A 99 3.53 -0.56 -5.35
C ILE A 99 3.10 -1.32 -4.10
N LEU A 100 3.50 -0.79 -2.95
CA LEU A 100 2.93 -1.13 -1.66
C LEU A 100 2.05 0.02 -1.20
N VAL A 101 0.93 -0.31 -0.57
CA VAL A 101 0.00 0.69 -0.01
C VAL A 101 -0.30 0.40 1.46
N THR A 102 -0.56 1.46 2.21
CA THR A 102 -1.11 1.39 3.57
C THR A 102 -2.52 1.96 3.53
N GLN A 103 -3.51 1.18 3.98
CA GLN A 103 -4.92 1.51 3.81
C GLN A 103 -5.79 0.94 4.93
N ALA A 104 -6.98 1.50 5.10
CA ALA A 104 -8.00 1.01 6.03
C ALA A 104 -9.21 0.46 5.28
N ASN A 105 -9.85 -0.53 5.88
CA ASN A 105 -11.12 -1.13 5.43
C ASN A 105 -11.11 -1.81 4.05
N TRP A 106 -9.93 -2.14 3.53
CA TRP A 106 -9.84 -3.06 2.37
C TRP A 106 -10.25 -4.47 2.78
N VAL A 107 -9.68 -4.96 3.86
CA VAL A 107 -10.27 -6.03 4.67
C VAL A 107 -11.10 -5.34 5.73
N GLN A 108 -12.35 -5.74 5.87
CA GLN A 108 -13.32 -5.09 6.77
C GLN A 108 -12.74 -4.93 8.18
N HIS A 109 -12.83 -3.72 8.71
CA HIS A 109 -12.37 -3.33 10.06
C HIS A 109 -10.86 -3.54 10.30
N ARG A 110 -10.06 -3.56 9.24
CA ARG A 110 -8.60 -3.72 9.37
C ARG A 110 -7.85 -2.56 8.72
N VAL A 111 -6.73 -2.22 9.33
CA VAL A 111 -5.69 -1.43 8.67
C VAL A 111 -4.61 -2.39 8.21
N THR A 112 -4.22 -2.26 6.94
CA THR A 112 -3.14 -3.05 6.35
C THR A 112 -2.01 -2.12 5.92
N ALA A 113 -0.79 -2.49 6.25
CA ALA A 113 0.42 -1.81 5.79
C ALA A 113 1.16 -2.65 4.76
N ASP A 114 1.83 -1.97 3.84
CA ASP A 114 2.66 -2.57 2.79
C ASP A 114 1.93 -3.63 1.96
N GLN A 115 0.64 -3.43 1.73
CA GLN A 115 -0.19 -4.31 0.93
C GLN A 115 0.11 -4.11 -0.55
N ALA A 116 0.46 -5.19 -1.25
CA ALA A 116 0.84 -5.12 -2.65
C ALA A 116 -0.33 -4.75 -3.57
N VAL A 117 -0.06 -3.85 -4.50
CA VAL A 117 -0.94 -3.50 -5.62
C VAL A 117 -0.13 -3.59 -6.91
N ILE A 118 -0.67 -4.29 -7.90
CA ILE A 118 -0.05 -4.40 -9.23
C ILE A 118 -0.88 -3.68 -10.27
N ASP A 119 -0.21 -2.97 -11.15
CA ASP A 119 -0.80 -2.42 -12.36
C ASP A 119 -0.98 -3.53 -13.39
N ILE A 120 -2.22 -3.73 -13.84
CA ILE A 120 -2.60 -4.67 -14.89
C ILE A 120 -3.18 -3.94 -16.12
N SER A 121 -3.08 -2.60 -16.14
CA SER A 121 -3.53 -1.82 -17.29
C SER A 121 -2.69 -2.13 -18.53
N PRO A 122 -3.28 -2.17 -19.73
CA PRO A 122 -2.53 -2.39 -20.97
C PRO A 122 -1.47 -1.31 -21.22
N GLY A 123 -1.75 -0.06 -20.83
CA GLY A 123 -0.90 1.11 -21.06
C GLY A 123 0.17 1.35 -19.99
N ASN A 124 0.26 0.52 -18.94
CA ASN A 124 1.11 0.78 -17.78
C ASN A 124 0.87 2.19 -17.20
N ASP A 125 -0.39 2.55 -17.03
CA ASP A 125 -0.88 3.86 -16.62
C ASP A 125 -1.66 3.84 -15.30
N TRP A 126 -1.70 2.69 -14.61
CA TRP A 126 -2.40 2.50 -13.34
C TRP A 126 -3.91 2.68 -13.42
N SER A 127 -4.50 2.67 -14.62
CA SER A 127 -5.95 2.79 -14.80
C SER A 127 -6.72 1.54 -14.38
N LEU A 128 -6.02 0.40 -14.25
CA LEU A 128 -6.59 -0.88 -13.80
C LEU A 128 -5.58 -1.61 -12.93
N VAL A 129 -6.00 -2.03 -11.73
CA VAL A 129 -5.10 -2.66 -10.76
C VAL A 129 -5.69 -3.90 -10.13
N ARG A 130 -4.82 -4.78 -9.59
CA ARG A 130 -5.16 -5.83 -8.63
C ARG A 130 -4.48 -5.57 -7.31
N VAL A 131 -5.15 -5.97 -6.25
CA VAL A 131 -4.70 -5.76 -4.87
C VAL A 131 -4.52 -7.12 -4.20
N PHE A 132 -3.44 -7.28 -3.46
CA PHE A 132 -3.20 -8.46 -2.63
C PHE A 132 -4.35 -8.64 -1.63
N TRP A 133 -4.80 -9.89 -1.44
CA TRP A 133 -5.88 -10.21 -0.53
C TRP A 133 -5.37 -10.99 0.68
N PRO A 134 -5.11 -10.32 1.81
CA PRO A 134 -4.49 -10.93 2.98
C PRO A 134 -5.18 -12.21 3.48
N PRO A 135 -6.53 -12.32 3.48
CA PRO A 135 -7.17 -13.54 3.95
C PRO A 135 -6.87 -14.79 3.13
N SER A 136 -6.52 -14.65 1.84
CA SER A 136 -6.11 -15.79 0.99
C SER A 136 -4.60 -15.95 0.88
N GLY A 137 -3.83 -14.98 1.38
CA GLY A 137 -2.36 -14.98 1.28
C GLY A 137 -1.85 -14.84 -0.16
N GLY A 138 -2.64 -14.23 -1.06
CA GLY A 138 -2.26 -14.09 -2.45
C GLY A 138 -2.87 -12.86 -3.13
N MET A 139 -2.47 -12.63 -4.38
CA MET A 139 -3.05 -11.56 -5.19
C MET A 139 -4.52 -11.85 -5.45
N GLY A 140 -5.39 -10.88 -5.12
CA GLY A 140 -6.82 -11.00 -5.36
C GLY A 140 -7.15 -11.14 -6.86
N SER A 141 -8.23 -11.85 -7.16
CA SER A 141 -8.73 -11.99 -8.55
C SER A 141 -9.52 -10.79 -9.04
N GLY A 142 -9.90 -9.86 -8.13
CA GLY A 142 -10.65 -8.66 -8.48
C GLY A 142 -9.80 -7.67 -9.25
N GLU A 143 -10.40 -7.08 -10.29
CA GLU A 143 -9.81 -5.99 -11.08
C GLU A 143 -10.52 -4.70 -10.69
N TYR A 144 -9.74 -3.66 -10.41
CA TYR A 144 -10.25 -2.41 -9.87
C TYR A 144 -9.82 -1.24 -10.75
N PRO A 145 -10.76 -0.57 -11.43
CA PRO A 145 -10.46 0.67 -12.13
C PRO A 145 -9.98 1.75 -11.16
N ALA A 146 -8.95 2.49 -11.55
CA ALA A 146 -8.42 3.60 -10.78
C ALA A 146 -8.36 4.89 -11.62
N TYR A 147 -8.34 6.03 -10.93
CA TYR A 147 -8.13 7.34 -11.55
C TYR A 147 -6.64 7.68 -11.68
N GLY A 148 -5.83 7.23 -10.74
CA GLY A 148 -4.43 7.60 -10.60
C GLY A 148 -4.10 8.03 -9.18
N PHE A 149 -3.14 8.95 -9.02
CA PHE A 149 -2.54 9.34 -7.75
C PHE A 149 -2.72 10.82 -7.46
N ILE A 150 -3.07 11.13 -6.19
CA ILE A 150 -3.13 12.51 -5.66
C ILE A 150 -1.92 12.71 -4.75
N ARG A 151 -1.21 13.85 -4.88
CA ARG A 151 -0.04 14.19 -4.06
C ARG A 151 -0.32 15.42 -3.20
N ALA A 152 -0.04 15.31 -1.88
CA ALA A 152 -0.18 16.41 -0.93
C ALA A 152 1.03 17.38 -0.91
N GLY A 153 2.06 17.11 -1.69
CA GLY A 153 3.29 17.89 -1.73
C GLY A 153 4.52 16.98 -1.77
N ARG A 154 5.33 16.97 -0.70
CA ARG A 154 6.59 16.23 -0.66
C ARG A 154 6.34 14.71 -0.55
N ALA A 155 7.10 13.93 -1.34
CA ALA A 155 7.18 12.47 -1.17
C ALA A 155 7.63 12.09 0.25
N ALA A 156 7.06 11.02 0.79
CA ALA A 156 7.45 10.43 2.07
C ALA A 156 8.26 9.16 1.83
N SER A 157 9.15 8.78 2.75
CA SER A 157 9.76 7.45 2.68
C SER A 157 8.83 6.38 3.25
N ARG A 158 9.07 5.12 2.91
CA ARG A 158 8.34 3.97 3.47
C ARG A 158 8.39 3.96 5.01
N GLU A 159 9.56 4.25 5.58
CA GLU A 159 9.75 4.32 7.03
C GLU A 159 8.90 5.45 7.66
N GLN A 160 8.83 6.60 7.00
CA GLN A 160 8.00 7.71 7.47
C GLN A 160 6.51 7.35 7.45
N ILE A 161 6.04 6.67 6.40
CA ILE A 161 4.65 6.16 6.32
C ILE A 161 4.41 5.14 7.44
N ALA A 162 5.31 4.17 7.63
CA ALA A 162 5.18 3.16 8.68
C ALA A 162 5.12 3.78 10.07
N GLN A 163 5.99 4.75 10.38
CA GLN A 163 6.01 5.47 11.66
C GLN A 163 4.77 6.33 11.88
N ALA A 164 4.21 6.91 10.82
CA ALA A 164 3.02 7.76 10.91
C ALA A 164 1.71 6.96 11.05
N THR A 165 1.68 5.70 10.60
CA THR A 165 0.47 4.87 10.52
C THR A 165 -0.27 4.72 11.87
N PRO A 166 0.35 4.40 13.01
CA PRO A 166 -0.36 4.29 14.28
C PRO A 166 -1.04 5.60 14.72
N ARG A 167 -0.36 6.73 14.48
CA ARG A 167 -0.92 8.05 14.77
C ARG A 167 -2.09 8.38 13.83
N ALA A 168 -1.98 8.03 12.55
CA ALA A 168 -3.05 8.24 11.57
C ALA A 168 -4.33 7.48 11.96
N VAL A 169 -4.21 6.26 12.47
CA VAL A 169 -5.34 5.48 13.04
C VAL A 169 -6.01 6.29 14.15
N GLN A 170 -5.26 6.79 15.13
CA GLN A 170 -5.80 7.54 16.25
C GLN A 170 -6.47 8.86 15.83
N ILE A 171 -5.94 9.55 14.84
CA ILE A 171 -6.53 10.77 14.29
C ILE A 171 -7.83 10.45 13.55
N ALA A 172 -7.82 9.43 12.73
CA ALA A 172 -8.96 9.07 11.90
C ALA A 172 -10.17 8.57 12.72
N LEU A 173 -9.93 7.88 13.85
CA LEU A 173 -10.99 7.45 14.78
C LEU A 173 -11.71 8.61 15.51
N LYS A 174 -11.17 9.83 15.45
CA LYS A 174 -11.76 11.03 16.06
C LYS A 174 -12.53 11.91 15.07
N GLN A 175 -12.63 11.51 13.83
CA GLN A 175 -13.28 12.25 12.74
C GLN A 175 -14.66 11.68 12.41
#